data_39eeda7b48a84255452b39b266cb9084
#
_entry.id   39eeda7b48a84255452b39b266cb9084
#
_cell.length_a   1.000
_cell.length_b   1.000
_cell.length_c   1.000
_cell.angle_alpha   90.00
_cell.angle_beta   90.00
_cell.angle_gamma   90.00
#
_symmetry.space_group_name_H-M   'P 1'
#
loop_
_entity.id
_entity.type
_entity.pdbx_description
1 polymer ?
#
loop_
_entity_poly.entity_id
_entity_poly.type
_entity_poly.pdbx_seq_one_letter_code
_entity_poly.pdbx_strand_id
1 'polypeptide(L)'
;MKLLSRRFANVHPFVLTIGIVLLLAVASTVPSFAQEFTSRRLLGYYPEWSKYNDPPYSADQIPYAKLTHISHAFVLLTGKADGTLQIPSGMIEPALISKAHAAGVKVLVSIGGGDGIQGPRFNRMAKLETTRQAFVANVHHFLVKYGYDGVDIDWEVPNAEDRANCTTLMQELRNGLPSPWLITMAVTADPRGYGVGLDIPALAPILDFMNVMTYDFYGPWSGATGFVSPLLLDPADPQQAGSVKTSMDLYANQYGVPLSKMNIGTPFYGYEWDGIDLLWASCATCASNSQDYGTYIKQRINQQGWNMRSDSAAEAPYLINTTIPGFITFDGVASTARKVRYVKQRGFGGVFTWELSADYDGHSQDLLNAMYNAWK
;
A
#
# COMPACT_ATOMS: atom_id res chain seq x y z
N MET A 1 -60.46 -25.92 86.65
CA MET A 1 -59.88 -26.67 87.82
C MET A 1 -58.53 -27.17 87.40
N LYS A 2 -57.53 -26.69 88.10
CA LYS A 2 -56.13 -27.20 88.30
C LYS A 2 -55.39 -27.82 87.11
N LEU A 3 -54.27 -27.18 86.65
CA LEU A 3 -52.87 -27.39 87.04
C LEU A 3 -52.24 -28.70 86.49
N LEU A 4 -51.25 -28.66 85.65
CA LEU A 4 -49.83 -28.76 86.08
C LEU A 4 -48.91 -28.69 84.86
N SER A 5 -47.93 -27.90 85.05
CA SER A 5 -46.70 -27.64 84.29
C SER A 5 -45.86 -28.90 84.02
N ARG A 6 -45.18 -28.93 82.90
CA ARG A 6 -43.78 -29.41 82.90
C ARG A 6 -43.01 -28.70 81.73
N ARG A 7 -41.89 -28.08 82.09
CA ARG A 7 -40.84 -27.53 81.21
C ARG A 7 -40.12 -28.70 80.54
N PHE A 8 -39.83 -28.54 79.26
CA PHE A 8 -38.70 -29.14 78.62
C PHE A 8 -37.90 -28.16 77.80
N ALA A 9 -36.57 -28.38 77.86
CA ALA A 9 -35.49 -27.45 77.48
C ALA A 9 -35.39 -27.16 75.96
N ASN A 10 -35.00 -25.97 75.68
CA ASN A 10 -34.56 -25.53 74.36
C ASN A 10 -33.28 -26.24 73.91
N VAL A 11 -33.31 -26.88 72.73
CA VAL A 11 -32.15 -27.23 71.94
C VAL A 11 -32.19 -26.45 70.63
N HIS A 12 -31.29 -25.51 70.50
CA HIS A 12 -31.09 -24.75 69.24
C HIS A 12 -30.31 -25.62 68.24
N PRO A 13 -30.78 -25.76 67.01
CA PRO A 13 -29.91 -26.28 65.94
C PRO A 13 -29.03 -25.15 65.39
N PHE A 14 -27.74 -25.33 65.40
CA PHE A 14 -26.77 -24.50 64.69
C PHE A 14 -26.98 -24.75 63.20
N VAL A 15 -27.42 -23.71 62.47
CA VAL A 15 -27.45 -23.72 60.99
C VAL A 15 -26.09 -23.18 60.55
N LEU A 16 -25.27 -24.10 60.01
CA LEU A 16 -23.99 -23.77 59.39
C LEU A 16 -24.26 -23.19 57.97
N THR A 17 -24.21 -21.89 57.79
CA THR A 17 -24.32 -21.25 56.49
C THR A 17 -22.97 -21.28 55.81
N ILE A 18 -22.79 -22.20 54.83
CA ILE A 18 -21.63 -22.25 53.97
C ILE A 18 -21.80 -21.13 52.91
N GLY A 19 -21.09 -20.03 53.10
CA GLY A 19 -20.99 -18.95 52.09
C GLY A 19 -20.09 -19.39 50.93
N ILE A 20 -20.68 -19.71 49.78
CA ILE A 20 -19.93 -19.87 48.53
C ILE A 20 -19.55 -18.49 48.01
N VAL A 21 -18.28 -18.12 48.18
CA VAL A 21 -17.70 -16.93 47.55
C VAL A 21 -17.40 -17.32 46.07
N LEU A 22 -18.27 -16.87 45.15
CA LEU A 22 -18.00 -16.94 43.72
C LEU A 22 -16.96 -15.88 43.37
N LEU A 23 -15.71 -16.23 43.21
CA LEU A 23 -14.69 -15.41 42.58
C LEU A 23 -14.97 -15.33 41.07
N LEU A 24 -15.63 -14.27 40.63
CA LEU A 24 -15.70 -13.88 39.23
C LEU A 24 -14.31 -13.39 38.82
N ALA A 25 -13.50 -14.27 38.22
CA ALA A 25 -12.30 -13.87 37.50
C ALA A 25 -12.74 -13.07 36.25
N VAL A 26 -12.71 -11.74 36.34
CA VAL A 26 -12.78 -10.86 35.17
C VAL A 26 -11.45 -11.04 34.45
N ALA A 27 -11.43 -11.93 33.45
CA ALA A 27 -10.33 -11.97 32.49
C ALA A 27 -10.36 -10.68 31.67
N SER A 28 -9.63 -9.68 32.13
CA SER A 28 -9.30 -8.52 31.31
C SER A 28 -8.42 -9.02 30.17
N THR A 29 -8.99 -9.22 28.98
CA THR A 29 -8.25 -9.42 27.75
C THR A 29 -7.52 -8.12 27.45
N VAL A 30 -6.31 -7.96 27.98
CA VAL A 30 -5.35 -6.98 27.49
C VAL A 30 -5.01 -7.43 26.07
N PRO A 31 -5.28 -6.67 25.02
CA PRO A 31 -4.84 -7.05 23.69
C PRO A 31 -3.33 -7.20 23.73
N SER A 32 -2.87 -8.38 23.39
CA SER A 32 -1.43 -8.67 23.35
C SER A 32 -0.80 -7.78 22.30
N PHE A 33 0.13 -6.92 22.70
CA PHE A 33 0.95 -6.11 21.78
C PHE A 33 1.62 -6.97 20.69
N ALA A 34 1.82 -8.27 20.93
CA ALA A 34 2.35 -9.21 19.94
C ALA A 34 1.37 -9.46 18.77
N GLN A 35 0.06 -9.32 18.97
CA GLN A 35 -0.95 -9.55 17.93
C GLN A 35 -1.10 -8.33 17.01
N GLU A 36 -0.76 -7.12 17.47
CA GLU A 36 -0.71 -5.93 16.62
C GLU A 36 0.46 -5.94 15.62
N PHE A 37 1.58 -6.56 15.97
CA PHE A 37 2.75 -6.64 15.08
C PHE A 37 2.55 -7.61 13.90
N THR A 38 1.69 -8.62 14.03
CA THR A 38 1.44 -9.62 12.97
C THR A 38 0.49 -9.13 11.88
N SER A 39 -0.16 -7.98 12.04
CA SER A 39 -1.13 -7.42 11.09
C SER A 39 -0.54 -6.37 10.14
N ARG A 40 0.67 -5.88 10.38
CA ARG A 40 1.27 -4.84 9.55
C ARG A 40 1.89 -5.42 8.28
N ARG A 41 1.70 -4.72 7.16
CA ARG A 41 2.08 -5.18 5.83
C ARG A 41 3.35 -4.52 5.34
N LEU A 42 4.25 -5.32 4.78
CA LEU A 42 5.33 -4.89 3.92
C LEU A 42 5.07 -5.52 2.55
N LEU A 43 4.55 -4.73 1.61
CA LEU A 43 4.09 -5.17 0.31
C LEU A 43 5.03 -4.63 -0.78
N GLY A 44 5.37 -5.47 -1.74
CA GLY A 44 6.11 -5.06 -2.92
C GLY A 44 5.31 -5.33 -4.20
N TYR A 45 5.22 -4.32 -5.08
CA TYR A 45 4.77 -4.58 -6.44
C TYR A 45 5.88 -5.25 -7.21
N TYR A 46 5.53 -6.33 -7.92
CA TYR A 46 6.43 -7.09 -8.78
C TYR A 46 5.89 -7.07 -10.21
N PRO A 47 6.46 -6.25 -11.10
CA PRO A 47 6.05 -6.20 -12.49
C PRO A 47 6.49 -7.45 -13.26
N GLU A 48 5.62 -7.99 -14.09
CA GLU A 48 5.90 -9.18 -14.91
C GLU A 48 7.05 -8.97 -15.92
N TRP A 49 7.28 -7.72 -16.32
CA TRP A 49 8.34 -7.37 -17.26
C TRP A 49 9.73 -7.22 -16.61
N SER A 50 9.82 -7.15 -15.29
CA SER A 50 11.09 -6.93 -14.58
C SER A 50 12.15 -8.00 -14.83
N LYS A 51 11.74 -9.21 -15.19
CA LYS A 51 12.64 -10.30 -15.60
C LYS A 51 13.36 -10.05 -16.93
N TYR A 52 12.94 -9.05 -17.70
CA TYR A 52 13.56 -8.63 -18.96
C TYR A 52 14.41 -7.36 -18.79
N ASN A 53 14.51 -6.81 -17.58
CA ASN A 53 15.37 -5.68 -17.24
C ASN A 53 16.86 -6.07 -17.30
N ASP A 54 17.72 -5.09 -17.23
CA ASP A 54 19.16 -5.26 -17.03
C ASP A 54 19.60 -4.45 -15.79
N PRO A 55 19.94 -5.14 -14.68
CA PRO A 55 19.95 -6.60 -14.46
C PRO A 55 18.53 -7.21 -14.40
N PRO A 56 18.34 -8.48 -14.78
CA PRO A 56 17.05 -9.14 -14.75
C PRO A 56 16.59 -9.39 -13.31
N TYR A 57 15.29 -9.13 -13.05
CA TYR A 57 14.67 -9.35 -11.75
C TYR A 57 13.46 -10.26 -11.89
N SER A 58 13.59 -11.51 -11.52
CA SER A 58 12.55 -12.54 -11.59
C SER A 58 12.13 -13.00 -10.19
N ALA A 59 11.20 -13.94 -10.12
CA ALA A 59 10.82 -14.57 -8.85
C ALA A 59 12.01 -15.15 -8.06
N ASP A 60 13.16 -15.43 -8.71
CA ASP A 60 14.35 -15.94 -8.04
C ASP A 60 15.11 -14.87 -7.24
N GLN A 61 15.00 -13.60 -7.62
CA GLN A 61 15.64 -12.47 -6.96
C GLN A 61 14.83 -11.88 -5.81
N ILE A 62 13.51 -12.21 -5.71
CA ILE A 62 12.65 -11.65 -4.67
C ILE A 62 13.07 -12.17 -3.29
N PRO A 63 13.39 -11.29 -2.32
CA PRO A 63 13.74 -11.70 -0.96
C PRO A 63 12.47 -11.89 -0.10
N TYR A 64 11.73 -12.96 -0.35
CA TYR A 64 10.43 -13.26 0.26
C TYR A 64 10.39 -13.10 1.78
N ALA A 65 11.47 -13.48 2.48
CA ALA A 65 11.56 -13.33 3.95
C ALA A 65 11.47 -11.89 4.45
N LYS A 66 11.52 -10.89 3.56
CA LYS A 66 11.39 -9.47 3.88
C LYS A 66 10.01 -8.89 3.57
N LEU A 67 9.13 -9.69 2.97
CA LEU A 67 7.82 -9.26 2.52
C LEU A 67 6.72 -10.00 3.27
N THR A 68 5.54 -9.40 3.34
CA THR A 68 4.31 -10.05 3.80
C THR A 68 3.35 -10.29 2.64
N HIS A 69 3.41 -9.40 1.63
CA HIS A 69 2.54 -9.42 0.46
C HIS A 69 3.33 -9.05 -0.79
N ILE A 70 2.89 -9.57 -1.92
CA ILE A 70 3.35 -9.19 -3.27
C ILE A 70 2.10 -8.87 -4.10
N SER A 71 2.08 -7.71 -4.78
CA SER A 71 1.14 -7.40 -5.87
C SER A 71 1.84 -7.67 -7.19
N HIS A 72 1.46 -8.75 -7.88
CA HIS A 72 2.04 -9.14 -9.17
C HIS A 72 1.36 -8.35 -10.29
N ALA A 73 2.07 -7.46 -10.92
CA ALA A 73 1.58 -6.49 -11.89
C ALA A 73 2.01 -6.83 -13.33
N PHE A 74 1.20 -6.71 -14.38
CA PHE A 74 -0.22 -6.49 -14.34
C PHE A 74 -0.97 -7.48 -15.24
N VAL A 75 -2.13 -7.92 -14.81
CA VAL A 75 -3.16 -8.41 -15.72
C VAL A 75 -3.95 -7.21 -16.23
N LEU A 76 -4.31 -7.20 -17.50
CA LEU A 76 -4.92 -6.06 -18.16
C LEU A 76 -6.38 -6.36 -18.51
N LEU A 77 -7.17 -5.31 -18.72
CA LEU A 77 -8.46 -5.41 -19.41
C LEU A 77 -8.25 -5.41 -20.92
N THR A 78 -9.04 -6.19 -21.64
CA THR A 78 -9.11 -6.08 -23.10
C THR A 78 -9.77 -4.76 -23.53
N GLY A 79 -9.56 -4.35 -24.78
CA GLY A 79 -10.27 -3.18 -25.32
C GLY A 79 -11.77 -3.40 -25.59
N LYS A 80 -12.30 -4.62 -25.37
CA LYS A 80 -13.69 -5.01 -25.71
C LYS A 80 -14.73 -4.51 -24.72
N ALA A 81 -14.30 -4.09 -23.51
CA ALA A 81 -15.19 -3.67 -22.41
C ALA A 81 -16.24 -4.72 -21.98
N ASP A 82 -15.89 -6.01 -22.13
CA ASP A 82 -16.76 -7.18 -21.88
C ASP A 82 -16.39 -7.93 -20.57
N GLY A 83 -15.47 -7.39 -19.78
CA GLY A 83 -14.96 -8.01 -18.57
C GLY A 83 -13.87 -9.07 -18.80
N THR A 84 -13.44 -9.28 -20.05
CA THR A 84 -12.38 -10.24 -20.39
C THR A 84 -11.01 -9.71 -19.99
N LEU A 85 -10.21 -10.57 -19.33
CA LEU A 85 -8.83 -10.28 -18.94
C LEU A 85 -7.87 -10.58 -20.10
N GLN A 86 -6.89 -9.70 -20.27
CA GLN A 86 -5.72 -9.91 -21.12
C GLN A 86 -4.54 -10.26 -20.21
N ILE A 87 -3.98 -11.45 -20.40
CA ILE A 87 -2.84 -11.94 -19.62
C ILE A 87 -1.58 -11.72 -20.47
N PRO A 88 -0.67 -10.80 -20.08
CA PRO A 88 0.58 -10.60 -20.80
C PRO A 88 1.44 -11.86 -20.81
N SER A 89 2.28 -11.96 -21.86
CA SER A 89 3.26 -13.04 -21.95
C SER A 89 4.24 -12.94 -20.78
N GLY A 90 4.32 -13.99 -19.99
CA GLY A 90 5.19 -13.98 -18.81
C GLY A 90 4.51 -13.66 -17.48
N MET A 91 3.26 -13.16 -17.49
CA MET A 91 2.49 -12.91 -16.25
C MET A 91 2.23 -14.20 -15.44
N ILE A 92 2.20 -15.36 -16.08
CA ILE A 92 2.01 -16.63 -15.38
C ILE A 92 3.36 -17.18 -14.94
N GLU A 93 3.66 -17.05 -13.66
CA GLU A 93 4.93 -17.44 -13.04
C GLU A 93 4.69 -18.36 -11.82
N PRO A 94 4.53 -19.68 -12.00
CA PRO A 94 4.24 -20.61 -10.89
C PRO A 94 5.31 -20.62 -9.79
N ALA A 95 6.57 -20.28 -10.16
CA ALA A 95 7.66 -20.17 -9.20
C ALA A 95 7.42 -19.02 -8.19
N LEU A 96 6.84 -17.90 -8.62
CA LEU A 96 6.46 -16.78 -7.74
C LEU A 96 5.51 -17.27 -6.63
N ILE A 97 4.41 -17.91 -7.03
CA ILE A 97 3.37 -18.37 -6.09
C ILE A 97 3.95 -19.40 -5.10
N SER A 98 4.65 -20.42 -5.62
CA SER A 98 5.19 -21.49 -4.77
C SER A 98 6.25 -20.99 -3.78
N LYS A 99 7.15 -20.09 -4.19
CA LYS A 99 8.17 -19.51 -3.32
C LYS A 99 7.59 -18.55 -2.29
N ALA A 100 6.65 -17.70 -2.69
CA ALA A 100 5.96 -16.79 -1.79
C ALA A 100 5.21 -17.58 -0.70
N HIS A 101 4.42 -18.56 -1.08
CA HIS A 101 3.66 -19.39 -0.13
C HIS A 101 4.58 -20.19 0.81
N ALA A 102 5.70 -20.73 0.31
CA ALA A 102 6.69 -21.41 1.16
C ALA A 102 7.31 -20.46 2.22
N ALA A 103 7.36 -19.16 1.94
CA ALA A 103 7.81 -18.12 2.87
C ALA A 103 6.68 -17.49 3.71
N GLY A 104 5.42 -17.92 3.54
CA GLY A 104 4.26 -17.36 4.23
C GLY A 104 3.81 -16.01 3.67
N VAL A 105 4.24 -15.65 2.45
CA VAL A 105 3.92 -14.39 1.77
C VAL A 105 2.68 -14.56 0.91
N LYS A 106 1.75 -13.62 1.00
CA LYS A 106 0.54 -13.57 0.18
C LYS A 106 0.84 -12.95 -1.19
N VAL A 107 0.25 -13.51 -2.25
CA VAL A 107 0.41 -12.96 -3.61
C VAL A 107 -0.96 -12.56 -4.16
N LEU A 108 -1.11 -11.28 -4.46
CA LEU A 108 -2.27 -10.74 -5.15
C LEU A 108 -1.93 -10.53 -6.62
N VAL A 109 -2.88 -10.76 -7.51
CA VAL A 109 -2.76 -10.27 -8.88
C VAL A 109 -3.21 -8.82 -8.92
N SER A 110 -2.39 -7.92 -9.46
CA SER A 110 -2.79 -6.54 -9.72
C SER A 110 -3.36 -6.43 -11.13
N ILE A 111 -4.53 -5.80 -11.25
CA ILE A 111 -5.24 -5.63 -12.52
C ILE A 111 -5.38 -4.15 -12.81
N GLY A 112 -4.83 -3.72 -13.94
CA GLY A 112 -4.88 -2.33 -14.36
C GLY A 112 -3.52 -1.72 -14.67
N GLY A 113 -3.18 -0.63 -13.97
CA GLY A 113 -1.94 0.13 -14.09
C GLY A 113 -2.12 1.49 -14.75
N GLY A 114 -1.14 2.38 -14.49
CA GLY A 114 -1.14 3.79 -14.89
C GLY A 114 -0.65 4.07 -16.31
N ASP A 115 -0.88 3.18 -17.28
CA ASP A 115 -0.43 3.33 -18.67
C ASP A 115 -1.28 4.32 -19.51
N GLY A 116 -2.28 4.95 -18.90
CA GLY A 116 -3.27 5.81 -19.59
C GLY A 116 -4.30 5.05 -20.44
N ILE A 117 -4.18 3.73 -20.54
CA ILE A 117 -5.07 2.86 -21.34
C ILE A 117 -6.06 2.12 -20.46
N GLN A 118 -5.61 1.64 -19.31
CA GLN A 118 -6.43 0.77 -18.46
C GLN A 118 -7.55 1.54 -17.77
N GLY A 119 -7.32 2.75 -17.30
CA GLY A 119 -8.36 3.60 -16.72
C GLY A 119 -9.60 3.73 -17.65
N PRO A 120 -9.46 4.19 -18.90
CA PRO A 120 -10.55 4.21 -19.87
C PRO A 120 -11.21 2.85 -20.16
N ARG A 121 -10.45 1.75 -20.07
CA ARG A 121 -11.02 0.39 -20.25
C ARG A 121 -11.90 0.01 -19.06
N PHE A 122 -11.46 0.29 -17.84
CA PHE A 122 -12.28 0.13 -16.64
C PHE A 122 -13.55 0.98 -16.71
N ASN A 123 -13.43 2.28 -17.07
CA ASN A 123 -14.58 3.18 -17.21
C ASN A 123 -15.66 2.60 -18.11
N ARG A 124 -15.28 2.00 -19.25
CA ARG A 124 -16.24 1.38 -20.16
C ARG A 124 -16.80 0.06 -19.62
N MET A 125 -15.95 -0.82 -19.09
CA MET A 125 -16.33 -2.13 -18.57
C MET A 125 -17.26 -2.01 -17.37
N ALA A 126 -17.01 -1.07 -16.46
CA ALA A 126 -17.78 -0.93 -15.22
C ALA A 126 -19.20 -0.37 -15.41
N LYS A 127 -19.56 0.15 -16.59
CA LYS A 127 -20.89 0.76 -16.83
C LYS A 127 -22.05 -0.24 -16.79
N LEU A 128 -21.85 -1.46 -17.27
CA LEU A 128 -22.91 -2.44 -17.37
C LEU A 128 -22.74 -3.54 -16.35
N GLU A 129 -23.84 -3.93 -15.71
CA GLU A 129 -23.87 -5.04 -14.75
C GLU A 129 -23.33 -6.34 -15.36
N THR A 130 -23.73 -6.66 -16.58
CA THR A 130 -23.32 -7.90 -17.26
C THR A 130 -21.80 -7.96 -17.47
N THR A 131 -21.16 -6.83 -17.79
CA THR A 131 -19.70 -6.77 -18.00
C THR A 131 -18.94 -6.78 -16.69
N ARG A 132 -19.47 -6.16 -15.62
CA ARG A 132 -18.91 -6.26 -14.27
C ARG A 132 -18.99 -7.69 -13.73
N GLN A 133 -20.15 -8.37 -13.90
CA GLN A 133 -20.31 -9.77 -13.48
C GLN A 133 -19.36 -10.69 -14.24
N ALA A 134 -19.17 -10.48 -15.54
CA ALA A 134 -18.20 -11.22 -16.34
C ALA A 134 -16.76 -10.98 -15.84
N PHE A 135 -16.41 -9.74 -15.50
CA PHE A 135 -15.11 -9.40 -14.91
C PHE A 135 -14.89 -10.14 -13.59
N VAL A 136 -15.85 -10.07 -12.66
CA VAL A 136 -15.79 -10.77 -11.37
C VAL A 136 -15.58 -12.27 -11.54
N ALA A 137 -16.35 -12.89 -12.46
CA ALA A 137 -16.21 -14.32 -12.77
C ALA A 137 -14.84 -14.66 -13.32
N ASN A 138 -14.30 -13.82 -14.23
CA ASN A 138 -12.97 -14.01 -14.82
C ASN A 138 -11.85 -13.84 -13.78
N VAL A 139 -11.98 -12.86 -12.86
CA VAL A 139 -11.04 -12.68 -11.75
C VAL A 139 -11.08 -13.92 -10.84
N HIS A 140 -12.25 -14.35 -10.40
CA HIS A 140 -12.38 -15.57 -9.60
C HIS A 140 -11.72 -16.79 -10.25
N HIS A 141 -12.03 -17.02 -11.54
CA HIS A 141 -11.43 -18.11 -12.29
C HIS A 141 -9.89 -18.01 -12.34
N PHE A 142 -9.37 -16.79 -12.54
CA PHE A 142 -7.92 -16.53 -12.56
C PHE A 142 -7.27 -16.86 -11.22
N LEU A 143 -7.84 -16.38 -10.10
CA LEU A 143 -7.31 -16.63 -8.76
C LEU A 143 -7.25 -18.13 -8.44
N VAL A 144 -8.34 -18.86 -8.71
CA VAL A 144 -8.42 -20.31 -8.48
C VAL A 144 -7.43 -21.06 -9.36
N LYS A 145 -7.37 -20.71 -10.63
CA LYS A 145 -6.52 -21.43 -11.62
C LYS A 145 -5.03 -21.29 -11.33
N TYR A 146 -4.59 -20.11 -10.89
CA TYR A 146 -3.17 -19.80 -10.74
C TYR A 146 -2.71 -19.70 -9.27
N GLY A 147 -3.62 -19.87 -8.30
CA GLY A 147 -3.28 -19.96 -6.87
C GLY A 147 -2.96 -18.63 -6.21
N TYR A 148 -3.52 -17.51 -6.69
CA TYR A 148 -3.37 -16.22 -6.04
C TYR A 148 -4.23 -16.11 -4.78
N ASP A 149 -3.78 -15.31 -3.80
CA ASP A 149 -4.47 -15.07 -2.53
C ASP A 149 -5.52 -13.95 -2.61
N GLY A 150 -5.60 -13.24 -3.72
CA GLY A 150 -6.52 -12.13 -3.90
C GLY A 150 -6.23 -11.30 -5.12
N VAL A 151 -6.96 -10.19 -5.24
CA VAL A 151 -6.85 -9.21 -6.31
C VAL A 151 -6.58 -7.83 -5.76
N ASP A 152 -5.69 -7.12 -6.41
CA ASP A 152 -5.43 -5.70 -6.27
C ASP A 152 -5.97 -4.98 -7.52
N ILE A 153 -6.77 -3.94 -7.35
CA ILE A 153 -7.31 -3.15 -8.46
C ILE A 153 -6.52 -1.86 -8.57
N ASP A 154 -5.87 -1.70 -9.71
CA ASP A 154 -5.12 -0.50 -10.04
C ASP A 154 -5.80 0.26 -11.18
N TRP A 155 -6.93 0.90 -10.84
CA TRP A 155 -7.72 1.71 -11.76
C TRP A 155 -7.31 3.18 -11.64
N GLU A 156 -6.44 3.60 -12.52
CA GLU A 156 -5.89 4.98 -12.54
C GLU A 156 -6.50 5.81 -13.68
N VAL A 157 -7.54 6.61 -13.42
CA VAL A 157 -8.43 6.62 -12.24
C VAL A 157 -9.86 6.65 -12.76
N PRO A 158 -10.87 6.25 -11.97
CA PRO A 158 -12.25 6.42 -12.39
C PRO A 158 -12.58 7.92 -12.53
N ASN A 159 -13.32 8.26 -13.60
CA ASN A 159 -13.85 9.60 -13.76
C ASN A 159 -14.91 9.91 -12.69
N ALA A 160 -15.23 11.19 -12.48
CA ALA A 160 -16.27 11.60 -11.54
C ALA A 160 -17.63 10.90 -11.83
N GLU A 161 -17.97 10.75 -13.11
CA GLU A 161 -19.18 10.06 -13.57
C GLU A 161 -19.17 8.54 -13.35
N ASP A 162 -17.98 7.94 -13.23
CA ASP A 162 -17.79 6.51 -12.99
C ASP A 162 -17.65 6.16 -11.48
N ARG A 163 -17.75 7.15 -10.59
CA ARG A 163 -17.61 6.97 -9.14
C ARG A 163 -18.53 5.87 -8.58
N ALA A 164 -19.81 5.90 -8.94
CA ALA A 164 -20.78 4.88 -8.53
C ALA A 164 -20.46 3.51 -9.14
N ASN A 165 -20.02 3.48 -10.40
CA ASN A 165 -19.65 2.25 -11.09
C ASN A 165 -18.42 1.60 -10.45
N CYS A 166 -17.43 2.39 -10.02
CA CYS A 166 -16.26 1.92 -9.32
C CYS A 166 -16.65 1.26 -7.98
N THR A 167 -17.44 1.95 -7.17
CA THR A 167 -17.91 1.39 -5.88
C THR A 167 -18.72 0.12 -6.09
N THR A 168 -19.60 0.09 -7.09
CA THR A 168 -20.43 -1.08 -7.42
C THR A 168 -19.54 -2.26 -7.84
N LEU A 169 -18.56 -2.03 -8.72
CA LEU A 169 -17.61 -3.07 -9.14
C LEU A 169 -16.86 -3.68 -7.95
N MET A 170 -16.37 -2.84 -7.04
CA MET A 170 -15.65 -3.33 -5.85
C MET A 170 -16.57 -4.12 -4.92
N GLN A 171 -17.84 -3.72 -4.77
CA GLN A 171 -18.83 -4.48 -4.00
C GLN A 171 -19.16 -5.82 -4.66
N GLU A 172 -19.31 -5.85 -5.98
CA GLU A 172 -19.53 -7.08 -6.74
C GLU A 172 -18.32 -8.03 -6.65
N LEU A 173 -17.08 -7.49 -6.70
CA LEU A 173 -15.87 -8.27 -6.43
C LEU A 173 -15.91 -8.88 -5.02
N ARG A 174 -16.25 -8.12 -3.99
CA ARG A 174 -16.35 -8.63 -2.61
C ARG A 174 -17.41 -9.73 -2.49
N ASN A 175 -18.54 -9.59 -3.16
CA ASN A 175 -19.59 -10.60 -3.17
C ASN A 175 -19.16 -11.88 -3.89
N GLY A 176 -18.41 -11.75 -4.99
CA GLY A 176 -17.92 -12.89 -5.78
C GLY A 176 -16.63 -13.52 -5.24
N LEU A 177 -15.91 -12.82 -4.37
CA LEU A 177 -14.65 -13.24 -3.78
C LEU A 177 -14.75 -13.16 -2.24
N PRO A 178 -15.50 -14.05 -1.58
CA PRO A 178 -15.58 -14.05 -0.13
C PRO A 178 -14.23 -14.43 0.51
N SER A 179 -14.07 -14.15 1.82
CA SER A 179 -12.90 -14.63 2.56
C SER A 179 -12.60 -16.10 2.23
N PRO A 180 -11.33 -16.50 2.06
CA PRO A 180 -10.13 -15.78 2.47
C PRO A 180 -9.47 -14.88 1.39
N TRP A 181 -10.07 -14.68 0.21
CA TRP A 181 -9.45 -13.84 -0.81
C TRP A 181 -9.41 -12.36 -0.38
N LEU A 182 -8.25 -11.76 -0.58
CA LEU A 182 -8.03 -10.35 -0.35
C LEU A 182 -8.50 -9.52 -1.56
N ILE A 183 -9.10 -8.37 -1.28
CA ILE A 183 -9.43 -7.35 -2.29
C ILE A 183 -8.80 -6.04 -1.84
N THR A 184 -7.89 -5.51 -2.64
CA THR A 184 -7.17 -4.28 -2.38
C THR A 184 -7.29 -3.32 -3.55
N MET A 185 -6.90 -2.09 -3.35
CA MET A 185 -6.90 -1.09 -4.41
C MET A 185 -5.73 -0.13 -4.23
N ALA A 186 -5.02 0.16 -5.33
CA ALA A 186 -4.16 1.33 -5.41
C ALA A 186 -5.04 2.57 -5.54
N VAL A 187 -4.77 3.58 -4.72
CA VAL A 187 -5.56 4.81 -4.67
C VAL A 187 -4.64 6.03 -4.67
N THR A 188 -5.09 7.13 -5.27
CA THR A 188 -4.30 8.36 -5.42
C THR A 188 -3.95 8.98 -4.07
N ALA A 189 -2.85 9.73 -4.02
CA ALA A 189 -2.45 10.50 -2.83
C ALA A 189 -3.49 11.55 -2.42
N ASP A 190 -4.15 12.16 -3.39
CA ASP A 190 -5.26 13.11 -3.17
C ASP A 190 -6.46 12.78 -4.08
N PRO A 191 -7.53 12.18 -3.53
CA PRO A 191 -8.73 11.84 -4.30
C PRO A 191 -9.66 13.03 -4.56
N ARG A 192 -9.35 14.25 -4.10
CA ARG A 192 -10.20 15.43 -4.33
C ARG A 192 -10.02 16.02 -5.73
N GLY A 193 -8.86 15.81 -6.34
CA GLY A 193 -8.51 16.26 -7.68
C GLY A 193 -8.55 15.14 -8.71
N TYR A 194 -7.38 14.63 -9.05
CA TYR A 194 -7.21 13.56 -10.04
C TYR A 194 -8.00 12.28 -9.68
N GLY A 195 -8.15 11.97 -8.39
CA GLY A 195 -8.88 10.79 -7.90
C GLY A 195 -10.37 11.01 -7.61
N VAL A 196 -11.01 12.04 -8.17
CA VAL A 196 -12.40 12.44 -7.83
C VAL A 196 -13.45 11.34 -8.06
N GLY A 197 -13.16 10.35 -8.89
CA GLY A 197 -13.99 9.18 -9.12
C GLY A 197 -13.87 8.09 -8.05
N LEU A 198 -13.00 8.25 -7.04
CA LEU A 198 -12.86 7.32 -5.92
C LEU A 198 -13.76 7.75 -4.76
N ASP A 199 -14.76 6.94 -4.43
CA ASP A 199 -15.58 7.13 -3.22
C ASP A 199 -14.91 6.47 -2.02
N ILE A 200 -13.88 7.13 -1.47
CA ILE A 200 -13.07 6.55 -0.40
C ILE A 200 -13.89 6.06 0.80
N PRO A 201 -14.88 6.83 1.33
CA PRO A 201 -15.73 6.33 2.42
C PRO A 201 -16.52 5.08 2.07
N ALA A 202 -17.01 4.96 0.83
CA ALA A 202 -17.75 3.79 0.37
C ALA A 202 -16.85 2.59 0.08
N LEU A 203 -15.61 2.83 -0.39
CA LEU A 203 -14.63 1.79 -0.69
C LEU A 203 -13.98 1.20 0.57
N ALA A 204 -13.76 2.02 1.61
CA ALA A 204 -13.05 1.59 2.82
C ALA A 204 -13.64 0.35 3.53
N PRO A 205 -14.97 0.18 3.67
CA PRO A 205 -15.54 -1.04 4.27
C PRO A 205 -15.41 -2.27 3.36
N ILE A 206 -15.36 -2.09 2.04
CA ILE A 206 -15.32 -3.17 1.04
C ILE A 206 -13.94 -3.79 0.95
N LEU A 207 -12.90 -2.94 0.95
CA LEU A 207 -11.51 -3.34 0.77
C LEU A 207 -10.91 -3.93 2.05
N ASP A 208 -10.00 -4.88 1.91
CA ASP A 208 -9.16 -5.36 3.02
C ASP A 208 -8.16 -4.28 3.42
N PHE A 209 -7.52 -3.64 2.44
CA PHE A 209 -6.68 -2.46 2.63
C PHE A 209 -6.54 -1.67 1.33
N MET A 210 -6.06 -0.42 1.47
CA MET A 210 -5.75 0.51 0.39
C MET A 210 -4.24 0.76 0.32
N ASN A 211 -3.69 0.72 -0.88
CA ASN A 211 -2.33 1.14 -1.18
C ASN A 211 -2.39 2.61 -1.63
N VAL A 212 -2.17 3.54 -0.70
CA VAL A 212 -2.21 4.98 -1.00
C VAL A 212 -0.90 5.35 -1.69
N MET A 213 -0.96 5.76 -2.95
CA MET A 213 0.18 6.11 -3.79
C MET A 213 0.76 7.47 -3.37
N THR A 214 1.41 7.49 -2.20
CA THR A 214 2.01 8.69 -1.59
C THR A 214 3.35 9.04 -2.24
N TYR A 215 3.35 9.12 -3.55
CA TYR A 215 4.47 9.52 -4.39
C TYR A 215 3.95 10.26 -5.63
N ASP A 216 4.85 10.68 -6.51
CA ASP A 216 4.52 11.46 -7.70
C ASP A 216 3.91 12.84 -7.38
N PHE A 217 4.28 13.42 -6.23
CA PHE A 217 3.89 14.77 -5.90
C PHE A 217 4.55 15.78 -6.87
N TYR A 218 5.80 15.51 -7.27
CA TYR A 218 6.51 16.20 -8.34
C TYR A 218 7.08 15.20 -9.34
N GLY A 219 7.05 15.56 -10.60
CA GLY A 219 7.57 14.81 -11.73
C GLY A 219 7.58 15.65 -13.00
N PRO A 220 7.74 15.06 -14.21
CA PRO A 220 7.79 15.77 -15.48
C PRO A 220 6.59 16.69 -15.76
N TRP A 221 5.44 16.41 -15.20
CA TRP A 221 4.19 17.18 -15.34
C TRP A 221 4.14 18.43 -14.48
N SER A 222 5.03 18.58 -13.49
CA SER A 222 4.94 19.67 -12.50
C SER A 222 5.40 21.01 -13.01
N GLY A 223 6.20 21.04 -14.11
CA GLY A 223 6.80 22.26 -14.64
C GLY A 223 7.81 22.93 -13.69
N ALA A 224 8.25 22.22 -12.67
CA ALA A 224 9.21 22.68 -11.68
C ALA A 224 9.89 21.48 -10.99
N THR A 225 11.06 21.72 -10.40
CA THR A 225 11.72 20.77 -9.51
C THR A 225 10.98 20.68 -8.16
N GLY A 226 10.98 19.51 -7.55
CA GLY A 226 10.34 19.27 -6.26
C GLY A 226 10.54 17.83 -5.78
N PHE A 227 9.87 17.45 -4.71
CA PHE A 227 10.03 16.12 -4.13
C PHE A 227 9.04 15.11 -4.69
N VAL A 228 9.53 13.96 -5.15
CA VAL A 228 8.69 12.85 -5.62
C VAL A 228 7.80 12.30 -4.50
N SER A 229 8.31 12.21 -3.28
CA SER A 229 7.58 11.60 -2.15
C SER A 229 8.09 12.11 -0.80
N PRO A 230 7.85 13.40 -0.46
CA PRO A 230 8.28 13.97 0.82
C PRO A 230 7.44 13.39 1.96
N LEU A 231 8.07 13.13 3.13
CA LEU A 231 7.32 12.66 4.31
C LEU A 231 6.40 13.77 4.84
N LEU A 232 6.92 15.01 4.91
CA LEU A 232 6.19 16.20 5.36
C LEU A 232 6.06 17.20 4.22
N LEU A 233 5.03 18.02 4.28
CA LEU A 233 4.88 19.14 3.34
C LEU A 233 5.82 20.28 3.76
N ASP A 234 6.72 20.67 2.85
CA ASP A 234 7.55 21.85 3.04
C ASP A 234 6.69 23.10 2.89
N PRO A 235 6.67 24.01 3.89
CA PRO A 235 5.98 25.31 3.74
C PRO A 235 6.50 26.17 2.58
N ALA A 236 7.73 25.94 2.12
CA ALA A 236 8.34 26.62 0.99
C ALA A 236 7.93 26.04 -0.38
N ASP A 237 7.23 24.91 -0.41
CA ASP A 237 6.71 24.32 -1.65
C ASP A 237 5.71 25.28 -2.33
N PRO A 238 6.05 25.88 -3.51
CA PRO A 238 5.19 26.87 -4.14
C PRO A 238 3.89 26.30 -4.69
N GLN A 239 3.84 25.01 -4.98
CA GLN A 239 2.64 24.32 -5.50
C GLN A 239 1.80 23.67 -4.40
N GLN A 240 2.35 23.53 -3.19
CA GLN A 240 1.71 22.81 -2.07
C GLN A 240 1.21 21.42 -2.55
N ALA A 241 2.07 20.72 -3.32
CA ALA A 241 1.70 19.51 -4.04
C ALA A 241 1.31 18.34 -3.12
N GLY A 242 1.69 18.40 -1.85
CA GLY A 242 1.34 17.39 -0.86
C GLY A 242 2.55 16.63 -0.31
N SER A 243 2.25 15.66 0.53
CA SER A 243 3.23 14.81 1.20
C SER A 243 2.59 13.52 1.67
N VAL A 244 3.40 12.53 2.06
CA VAL A 244 2.91 11.32 2.72
C VAL A 244 1.96 11.67 3.88
N LYS A 245 2.39 12.58 4.77
CA LYS A 245 1.58 12.97 5.93
C LYS A 245 0.25 13.62 5.54
N THR A 246 0.25 14.56 4.60
CA THR A 246 -0.99 15.25 4.19
C THR A 246 -1.98 14.31 3.55
N SER A 247 -1.52 13.36 2.73
CA SER A 247 -2.36 12.33 2.13
C SER A 247 -2.97 11.40 3.17
N MET A 248 -2.14 10.86 4.06
CA MET A 248 -2.62 9.93 5.08
C MET A 248 -3.56 10.59 6.10
N ASP A 249 -3.32 11.85 6.46
CA ASP A 249 -4.21 12.63 7.31
C ASP A 249 -5.55 12.93 6.61
N LEU A 250 -5.55 13.18 5.29
CA LEU A 250 -6.75 13.34 4.49
C LEU A 250 -7.62 12.07 4.53
N TYR A 251 -7.02 10.91 4.26
CA TYR A 251 -7.73 9.62 4.29
C TYR A 251 -8.27 9.28 5.69
N ALA A 252 -7.46 9.48 6.73
CA ALA A 252 -7.85 9.17 8.09
C ALA A 252 -8.91 10.14 8.65
N ASN A 253 -8.67 11.45 8.52
CA ASN A 253 -9.44 12.45 9.25
C ASN A 253 -10.66 12.97 8.48
N GLN A 254 -10.57 13.06 7.12
CA GLN A 254 -11.70 13.54 6.32
C GLN A 254 -12.57 12.41 5.79
N TYR A 255 -11.95 11.28 5.41
CA TYR A 255 -12.70 10.15 4.87
C TYR A 255 -12.96 9.03 5.88
N GLY A 256 -12.38 9.12 7.09
CA GLY A 256 -12.64 8.18 8.18
C GLY A 256 -12.10 6.77 7.93
N VAL A 257 -11.09 6.62 7.05
CA VAL A 257 -10.50 5.31 6.77
C VAL A 257 -9.75 4.80 8.00
N PRO A 258 -10.03 3.58 8.48
CA PRO A 258 -9.28 2.99 9.57
C PRO A 258 -7.78 2.93 9.26
N LEU A 259 -6.93 3.38 10.19
CA LEU A 259 -5.47 3.41 9.98
C LEU A 259 -4.90 2.06 9.57
N SER A 260 -5.43 0.97 10.16
CA SER A 260 -5.03 -0.41 9.85
C SER A 260 -5.32 -0.84 8.40
N LYS A 261 -6.20 -0.13 7.70
CA LYS A 261 -6.53 -0.40 6.29
C LYS A 261 -5.70 0.41 5.29
N MET A 262 -4.76 1.24 5.73
CA MET A 262 -3.98 2.10 4.86
C MET A 262 -2.51 1.70 4.84
N ASN A 263 -1.95 1.50 3.66
CA ASN A 263 -0.51 1.38 3.43
C ASN A 263 0.00 2.68 2.80
N ILE A 264 1.15 3.18 3.23
CA ILE A 264 1.83 4.28 2.55
C ILE A 264 2.69 3.75 1.41
N GLY A 265 2.71 4.47 0.30
CA GLY A 265 3.57 4.20 -0.85
C GLY A 265 4.96 4.76 -0.68
N THR A 266 5.96 4.02 -1.15
CA THR A 266 7.36 4.40 -1.18
C THR A 266 7.90 4.09 -2.57
N PRO A 267 8.30 5.12 -3.36
CA PRO A 267 8.84 4.88 -4.68
C PRO A 267 10.27 4.35 -4.58
N PHE A 268 10.58 3.33 -5.37
CA PHE A 268 11.95 2.86 -5.55
C PHE A 268 12.59 3.44 -6.81
N TYR A 269 12.08 4.57 -7.25
CA TYR A 269 12.50 5.39 -8.38
C TYR A 269 12.53 6.87 -7.99
N GLY A 270 12.98 7.69 -8.90
CA GLY A 270 12.94 9.15 -8.78
C GLY A 270 12.88 9.83 -10.14
N TYR A 271 13.00 11.14 -10.15
CA TYR A 271 13.01 11.95 -11.37
C TYR A 271 14.25 12.85 -11.42
N GLU A 272 14.77 13.06 -12.62
CA GLU A 272 15.89 13.96 -12.87
C GLU A 272 15.42 15.16 -13.70
N TRP A 273 15.94 16.33 -13.39
CA TRP A 273 15.83 17.57 -14.18
C TRP A 273 17.20 17.98 -14.64
N ASP A 274 17.39 18.02 -15.95
CA ASP A 274 18.63 18.46 -16.58
C ASP A 274 18.70 19.98 -16.71
N GLY A 275 19.89 20.55 -16.58
CA GLY A 275 20.12 22.00 -16.76
C GLY A 275 19.69 22.87 -15.58
N ILE A 276 19.28 22.27 -14.44
CA ILE A 276 18.85 22.97 -13.24
C ILE A 276 19.30 22.25 -11.98
N ASP A 277 19.84 22.98 -10.99
CA ASP A 277 20.38 22.44 -9.74
C ASP A 277 19.72 23.03 -8.49
N LEU A 278 18.56 23.66 -8.67
CA LEU A 278 17.82 24.34 -7.61
C LEU A 278 16.51 23.62 -7.29
N LEU A 279 16.20 23.48 -6.01
CA LEU A 279 14.89 23.05 -5.52
C LEU A 279 13.86 24.19 -5.73
N TRP A 280 12.64 23.84 -6.07
CA TRP A 280 11.50 24.73 -6.35
C TRP A 280 11.72 25.66 -7.55
N ALA A 281 12.57 25.28 -8.45
CA ALA A 281 12.84 26.08 -9.64
C ALA A 281 11.93 25.69 -10.81
N SER A 282 11.40 26.68 -11.51
CA SER A 282 10.53 26.47 -12.68
C SER A 282 11.33 25.94 -13.86
N CYS A 283 10.90 24.82 -14.41
CA CYS A 283 11.39 24.29 -15.68
C CYS A 283 10.39 23.32 -16.31
N ALA A 284 9.71 23.78 -17.33
CA ALA A 284 8.65 23.01 -17.98
C ALA A 284 9.14 21.85 -18.88
N THR A 285 10.42 21.84 -19.27
CA THR A 285 10.96 20.91 -20.28
C THR A 285 12.23 20.18 -19.84
N CYS A 286 12.66 20.33 -18.59
CA CYS A 286 13.93 19.78 -18.11
C CYS A 286 13.81 18.40 -17.47
N ALA A 287 12.59 17.96 -17.10
CA ALA A 287 12.44 16.69 -16.38
C ALA A 287 12.55 15.49 -17.32
N SER A 288 13.29 14.49 -16.89
CA SER A 288 13.38 13.20 -17.56
C SER A 288 12.22 12.27 -17.15
N ASN A 289 12.18 11.10 -17.78
CA ASN A 289 11.38 9.99 -17.31
C ASN A 289 11.86 9.51 -15.92
N SER A 290 11.09 8.64 -15.27
CA SER A 290 11.47 8.01 -14.01
C SER A 290 12.81 7.27 -14.16
N GLN A 291 13.62 7.32 -13.10
CA GLN A 291 14.92 6.68 -13.00
C GLN A 291 14.93 5.71 -11.82
N ASP A 292 15.33 4.47 -12.06
CA ASP A 292 15.42 3.45 -11.03
C ASP A 292 16.47 3.79 -9.97
N TYR A 293 16.16 3.50 -8.71
CA TYR A 293 17.11 3.76 -7.63
C TYR A 293 18.35 2.89 -7.75
N GLY A 294 18.22 1.58 -7.94
CA GLY A 294 19.31 0.62 -7.92
C GLY A 294 20.34 0.81 -9.03
N THR A 295 19.85 0.97 -10.25
CA THR A 295 20.69 1.02 -11.45
C THR A 295 21.12 2.42 -11.86
N TYR A 296 20.40 3.47 -11.42
CA TYR A 296 20.67 4.84 -11.83
C TYR A 296 21.00 5.78 -10.65
N ILE A 297 20.06 6.00 -9.73
CA ILE A 297 20.19 7.02 -8.68
C ILE A 297 21.32 6.67 -7.72
N LYS A 298 21.44 5.41 -7.30
CA LYS A 298 22.49 4.91 -6.42
C LYS A 298 23.89 5.20 -6.97
N GLN A 299 24.07 5.12 -8.28
CA GLN A 299 25.34 5.46 -8.93
C GLN A 299 25.63 6.96 -8.84
N ARG A 300 24.60 7.82 -8.98
CA ARG A 300 24.73 9.29 -8.87
C ARG A 300 25.12 9.73 -7.45
N ILE A 301 24.65 9.06 -6.42
CA ILE A 301 24.98 9.36 -5.01
C ILE A 301 26.51 9.39 -4.79
N ASN A 302 27.24 8.51 -5.47
CA ASN A 302 28.69 8.37 -5.32
C ASN A 302 29.50 8.96 -6.50
N GLN A 303 28.82 9.56 -7.49
CA GLN A 303 29.47 10.10 -8.67
C GLN A 303 30.01 11.51 -8.41
N GLN A 304 31.22 11.78 -8.91
CA GLN A 304 31.84 13.10 -8.85
C GLN A 304 30.92 14.17 -9.48
N GLY A 305 30.77 15.31 -8.81
CA GLY A 305 29.91 16.40 -9.23
C GLY A 305 28.53 16.37 -8.60
N TRP A 306 28.00 15.19 -8.25
CA TRP A 306 26.73 15.08 -7.56
C TRP A 306 26.88 15.23 -6.05
N ASN A 307 26.01 16.00 -5.44
CA ASN A 307 26.00 16.30 -4.01
C ASN A 307 24.67 15.91 -3.39
N MET A 308 24.71 14.98 -2.42
CA MET A 308 23.55 14.62 -1.61
C MET A 308 23.14 15.79 -0.74
N ARG A 309 21.85 16.10 -0.74
CA ARG A 309 21.19 17.06 0.12
C ARG A 309 20.00 16.39 0.82
N SER A 310 19.55 17.01 1.89
CA SER A 310 18.33 16.62 2.59
C SER A 310 17.61 17.88 3.02
N ASP A 311 16.34 17.95 2.66
CA ASP A 311 15.47 19.00 3.17
C ASP A 311 14.89 18.55 4.51
N SER A 312 15.05 19.37 5.55
CA SER A 312 14.60 19.05 6.91
C SER A 312 13.12 19.33 7.12
N ALA A 313 12.52 20.25 6.36
CA ALA A 313 11.10 20.56 6.44
C ALA A 313 10.26 19.48 5.75
N ALA A 314 10.71 19.03 4.57
CA ALA A 314 10.07 17.94 3.80
C ALA A 314 10.46 16.55 4.32
N GLU A 315 11.55 16.43 5.08
CA GLU A 315 12.19 15.15 5.45
C GLU A 315 12.50 14.27 4.21
N ALA A 316 12.97 14.90 3.14
CA ALA A 316 13.22 14.27 1.86
C ALA A 316 14.65 14.49 1.36
N PRO A 317 15.30 13.48 0.75
CA PRO A 317 16.59 13.62 0.10
C PRO A 317 16.45 14.11 -1.33
N TYR A 318 17.52 14.71 -1.84
CA TYR A 318 17.70 15.04 -3.26
C TYR A 318 19.18 15.13 -3.61
N LEU A 319 19.51 15.04 -4.88
CA LEU A 319 20.84 15.26 -5.41
C LEU A 319 20.86 16.53 -6.26
N ILE A 320 21.95 17.26 -6.18
CA ILE A 320 22.26 18.37 -7.10
C ILE A 320 23.63 18.19 -7.71
N ASN A 321 23.78 18.58 -8.96
CA ASN A 321 25.06 18.71 -9.63
C ASN A 321 25.21 20.17 -10.09
N THR A 322 26.19 20.87 -9.49
CA THR A 322 26.44 22.30 -9.79
C THR A 322 27.45 22.51 -10.92
N THR A 323 28.18 21.46 -11.31
CA THR A 323 29.17 21.53 -12.41
C THR A 323 28.48 21.38 -13.77
N ILE A 324 27.59 20.39 -13.88
CA ILE A 324 26.65 20.20 -14.99
C ILE A 324 25.28 20.26 -14.33
N PRO A 325 24.60 21.44 -14.37
CA PRO A 325 23.39 21.61 -13.57
C PRO A 325 22.41 20.46 -13.72
N GLY A 326 22.03 19.84 -12.60
CA GLY A 326 21.11 18.72 -12.53
C GLY A 326 20.51 18.59 -11.13
N PHE A 327 19.27 18.16 -11.07
CA PHE A 327 18.52 17.92 -9.84
C PHE A 327 17.87 16.54 -9.90
N ILE A 328 18.01 15.71 -8.87
CA ILE A 328 17.32 14.42 -8.75
C ILE A 328 16.54 14.37 -7.44
N THR A 329 15.25 14.06 -7.54
CA THR A 329 14.40 13.72 -6.39
C THR A 329 14.19 12.23 -6.29
N PHE A 330 14.21 11.68 -5.07
CA PHE A 330 14.08 10.23 -4.85
C PHE A 330 13.84 9.92 -3.36
N ASP A 331 13.50 8.64 -3.07
CA ASP A 331 13.64 8.11 -1.72
C ASP A 331 14.98 7.37 -1.60
N GLY A 332 15.72 7.68 -0.54
CA GLY A 332 16.96 6.98 -0.19
C GLY A 332 16.78 6.08 1.03
N VAL A 333 17.84 5.38 1.42
CA VAL A 333 17.87 4.47 2.58
C VAL A 333 17.31 5.10 3.86
N ALA A 334 17.70 6.34 4.15
CA ALA A 334 17.30 7.04 5.37
C ALA A 334 15.81 7.47 5.35
N SER A 335 15.33 8.04 4.24
CA SER A 335 13.92 8.46 4.09
C SER A 335 12.97 7.27 4.06
N THR A 336 13.31 6.20 3.36
CA THR A 336 12.55 4.95 3.36
C THR A 336 12.39 4.37 4.77
N ALA A 337 13.50 4.26 5.53
CA ALA A 337 13.45 3.81 6.91
C ALA A 337 12.62 4.75 7.81
N ARG A 338 12.64 6.06 7.54
CA ARG A 338 11.86 7.06 8.27
C ARG A 338 10.36 6.91 8.02
N LYS A 339 9.95 6.67 6.76
CA LYS A 339 8.56 6.37 6.41
C LYS A 339 8.03 5.14 7.12
N VAL A 340 8.83 4.08 7.23
CA VAL A 340 8.44 2.88 8.00
C VAL A 340 8.27 3.20 9.48
N ARG A 341 9.19 3.97 10.09
CA ARG A 341 9.04 4.41 11.48
C ARG A 341 7.78 5.26 11.67
N TYR A 342 7.47 6.15 10.73
CA TYR A 342 6.24 6.94 10.74
C TYR A 342 4.99 6.05 10.71
N VAL A 343 4.95 5.01 9.87
CA VAL A 343 3.86 4.01 9.87
C VAL A 343 3.68 3.37 11.23
N LYS A 344 4.79 2.94 11.86
CA LYS A 344 4.76 2.31 13.20
C LYS A 344 4.23 3.26 14.26
N GLN A 345 4.71 4.52 14.27
CA GLN A 345 4.32 5.53 15.24
C GLN A 345 2.85 5.95 15.12
N ARG A 346 2.35 6.04 13.88
CA ARG A 346 0.98 6.46 13.61
C ARG A 346 -0.04 5.31 13.65
N GLY A 347 0.41 4.06 13.63
CA GLY A 347 -0.47 2.89 13.64
C GLY A 347 -1.10 2.57 12.28
N PHE A 348 -0.49 2.99 11.18
CA PHE A 348 -0.95 2.60 9.84
C PHE A 348 -0.76 1.11 9.57
N GLY A 349 -1.55 0.57 8.64
CA GLY A 349 -1.58 -0.84 8.31
C GLY A 349 -0.30 -1.38 7.69
N GLY A 350 0.46 -0.55 6.98
CA GLY A 350 1.69 -0.99 6.35
C GLY A 350 2.37 0.02 5.45
N VAL A 351 3.35 -0.50 4.73
CA VAL A 351 4.05 0.19 3.64
C VAL A 351 4.00 -0.66 2.39
N PHE A 352 4.02 -0.03 1.23
CA PHE A 352 4.25 -0.71 -0.02
C PHE A 352 5.27 0.04 -0.88
N THR A 353 5.82 -0.64 -1.86
CA THR A 353 6.73 -0.03 -2.83
C THR A 353 6.27 -0.26 -4.26
N TRP A 354 6.42 0.76 -5.09
CA TRP A 354 6.49 0.71 -6.53
C TRP A 354 7.93 0.97 -6.94
N GLU A 355 8.73 0.06 -7.46
CA GLU A 355 8.46 -1.36 -7.52
C GLU A 355 9.77 -2.14 -7.15
N LEU A 356 9.67 -3.43 -6.91
CA LEU A 356 10.76 -4.21 -6.34
C LEU A 356 12.03 -4.23 -7.19
N SER A 357 11.92 -4.28 -8.53
CA SER A 357 13.10 -4.37 -9.40
C SER A 357 13.85 -3.05 -9.51
N ALA A 358 13.17 -1.91 -9.31
CA ALA A 358 13.79 -0.60 -9.39
C ALA A 358 14.83 -0.33 -8.29
N ASP A 359 14.81 -1.09 -7.19
CA ASP A 359 15.84 -1.05 -6.13
C ASP A 359 17.00 -2.05 -6.39
N TYR A 360 16.86 -2.93 -7.39
CA TYR A 360 17.82 -4.00 -7.62
C TYR A 360 18.97 -3.55 -8.54
N ASP A 361 20.21 -3.65 -8.04
CA ASP A 361 21.43 -3.28 -8.77
C ASP A 361 22.19 -4.49 -9.35
N GLY A 362 21.58 -5.69 -9.37
CA GLY A 362 22.21 -6.95 -9.73
C GLY A 362 22.78 -7.72 -8.53
N HIS A 363 22.90 -7.09 -7.35
CA HIS A 363 23.51 -7.66 -6.16
C HIS A 363 22.72 -7.39 -4.88
N SER A 364 22.11 -6.22 -4.75
CA SER A 364 21.44 -5.75 -3.53
C SER A 364 20.16 -4.98 -3.82
N GLN A 365 19.35 -4.83 -2.77
CA GLN A 365 18.14 -4.00 -2.71
C GLN A 365 18.23 -3.16 -1.43
N ASP A 366 18.79 -1.97 -1.53
CA ASP A 366 19.14 -1.16 -0.37
C ASP A 366 17.91 -0.53 0.29
N LEU A 367 16.92 -0.11 -0.51
CA LEU A 367 15.68 0.49 -0.01
C LEU A 367 14.79 -0.56 0.64
N LEU A 368 14.64 -1.73 0.04
CA LEU A 368 13.89 -2.84 0.64
C LEU A 368 14.57 -3.32 1.93
N ASN A 369 15.90 -3.36 1.97
CA ASN A 369 16.65 -3.67 3.18
C ASN A 369 16.40 -2.63 4.28
N ALA A 370 16.42 -1.35 3.94
CA ALA A 370 16.13 -0.26 4.88
C ALA A 370 14.69 -0.33 5.42
N MET A 371 13.74 -0.61 4.53
CA MET A 371 12.33 -0.80 4.86
C MET A 371 12.15 -1.97 5.85
N TYR A 372 12.71 -3.13 5.55
CA TYR A 372 12.63 -4.32 6.39
C TYR A 372 13.32 -4.13 7.75
N ASN A 373 14.52 -3.52 7.78
CA ASN A 373 15.24 -3.28 9.03
C ASN A 373 14.53 -2.29 9.95
N ALA A 374 13.90 -1.27 9.38
CA ALA A 374 13.08 -0.33 10.15
C ALA A 374 11.74 -0.94 10.62
N TRP A 375 11.30 -2.01 9.93
CA TRP A 375 10.08 -2.74 10.26
C TRP A 375 10.23 -3.61 11.50
N LYS A 376 11.37 -4.28 11.65
CA LYS A 376 11.74 -5.02 12.87
C LYS A 376 11.79 -4.11 14.10
#